data_ae857061a3ea94da77f23eaad19316e1
#
_entry.id   ae857061a3ea94da77f23eaad19316e1
#
_cell.length_a   1.000
_cell.length_b   1.000
_cell.length_c   1.000
_cell.angle_alpha   90.00
_cell.angle_beta   90.00
_cell.angle_gamma   90.00
#
_symmetry.space_group_name_H-M   'P 1'
#
loop_
_entity.id
_entity.type
_entity.pdbx_description
1 polymer ?
#
loop_
_entity_poly.entity_id
_entity_poly.type
_entity_poly.pdbx_seq_one_letter_code
_entity_poly.pdbx_strand_id
1 'polypeptide(L)'
;MSFSLPWSCVASFTLAALAPLATAAPETRAWDEIVAKAKGQTVYWNAWAGDERTNAFIAWAGDEVQKRYGVTIQQVKLKDTAEAVTRVVAEKAAGRDAGGGVDLIWINGPNFLAMKDKGLLHGPFTQVMPNYRLVDTANKRSTVVDFTVPVDGMESPWRLAQLVYVYDSARYKAADMPRSVPALLDWARKHPGRLTHPTVRNFLGATFLKQALYELAPSAEVLQSPATDANFAPVTAPLWAWYDALRPHLWRQGKEFAESGDAQRQLMNDGEVDMTLSFSPSVAATSIAKQLLPPTARVFVMAKGTIGNTSFVGIPYNAANKEGAMVVANFLLDPLAQARQNDPAFLGDATVLDMNKLSEEQRRLFAPKTAMVGLPTPQELGTALLEPHASWMTRIVAEWEKRYSR
;
A
#
# COMPACT_ATOMS: atom_id res chain seq x y z
N MET A 1 -37.07 0.54 -73.11
CA MET A 1 -37.11 -0.50 -72.08
C MET A 1 -35.69 -0.74 -71.65
N SER A 2 -35.30 -0.12 -70.53
CA SER A 2 -33.94 -0.26 -69.95
C SER A 2 -34.11 -0.76 -68.51
N PHE A 3 -33.65 -1.96 -68.25
CA PHE A 3 -33.63 -2.59 -66.92
C PHE A 3 -32.34 -2.20 -66.22
N SER A 4 -32.44 -1.55 -65.08
CA SER A 4 -31.33 -1.31 -64.15
C SER A 4 -31.36 -2.37 -63.04
N LEU A 5 -30.26 -3.09 -62.88
CA LEU A 5 -30.01 -3.98 -61.74
C LEU A 5 -29.50 -3.23 -60.50
N PRO A 6 -29.89 -3.59 -59.31
CA PRO A 6 -29.34 -2.99 -58.08
C PRO A 6 -28.03 -3.67 -57.68
N TRP A 7 -27.03 -2.85 -57.29
CA TRP A 7 -25.78 -3.26 -56.67
C TRP A 7 -26.05 -3.69 -55.21
N SER A 8 -25.77 -4.92 -54.90
CA SER A 8 -25.76 -5.42 -53.53
C SER A 8 -24.41 -5.12 -52.90
N CYS A 9 -24.38 -4.22 -51.90
CA CYS A 9 -23.22 -4.02 -51.03
C CYS A 9 -23.12 -5.19 -50.06
N VAL A 10 -22.10 -6.02 -50.21
CA VAL A 10 -21.70 -7.02 -49.21
C VAL A 10 -20.79 -6.33 -48.19
N ALA A 11 -21.32 -6.09 -47.01
CA ALA A 11 -20.53 -5.60 -45.89
C ALA A 11 -19.73 -6.77 -45.30
N SER A 12 -18.43 -6.78 -45.53
CA SER A 12 -17.50 -7.71 -44.87
C SER A 12 -17.28 -7.29 -43.42
N PHE A 13 -17.87 -8.00 -42.47
CA PHE A 13 -17.54 -7.89 -41.05
C PHE A 13 -16.20 -8.60 -40.81
N THR A 14 -15.14 -7.84 -40.64
CA THR A 14 -13.87 -8.34 -40.10
C THR A 14 -14.07 -8.58 -38.62
N LEU A 15 -14.16 -9.84 -38.19
CA LEU A 15 -14.04 -10.25 -36.80
C LEU A 15 -12.59 -9.96 -36.36
N ALA A 16 -12.38 -8.92 -35.59
CA ALA A 16 -11.11 -8.70 -34.88
C ALA A 16 -11.01 -9.82 -33.81
N ALA A 17 -10.15 -10.79 -34.05
CA ALA A 17 -9.81 -11.81 -33.08
C ALA A 17 -9.06 -11.09 -31.93
N LEU A 18 -9.69 -11.03 -30.76
CA LEU A 18 -9.01 -10.69 -29.50
C LEU A 18 -7.93 -11.75 -29.27
N ALA A 19 -6.66 -11.38 -29.49
CA ALA A 19 -5.55 -12.22 -29.11
C ALA A 19 -5.61 -12.41 -27.59
N PRO A 20 -5.48 -13.67 -27.09
CA PRO A 20 -5.41 -13.90 -25.65
C PRO A 20 -4.20 -13.15 -25.10
N LEU A 21 -4.39 -12.39 -24.02
CA LEU A 21 -3.30 -11.80 -23.24
C LEU A 21 -2.37 -12.96 -22.84
N ALA A 22 -1.15 -12.94 -23.35
CA ALA A 22 -0.13 -13.92 -22.99
C ALA A 22 0.14 -13.77 -21.49
N THR A 23 -0.34 -14.71 -20.68
CA THR A 23 0.07 -14.82 -19.28
C THR A 23 1.56 -15.10 -19.25
N ALA A 24 2.33 -14.28 -18.49
CA ALA A 24 3.74 -14.52 -18.31
C ALA A 24 3.97 -15.97 -17.82
N ALA A 25 4.97 -16.65 -18.39
CA ALA A 25 5.28 -18.01 -17.97
C ALA A 25 5.85 -18.02 -16.55
N PRO A 26 5.45 -18.99 -15.70
CA PRO A 26 5.98 -19.11 -14.35
C PRO A 26 7.52 -19.23 -14.34
N GLU A 27 8.18 -18.63 -13.34
CA GLU A 27 9.58 -18.89 -13.07
C GLU A 27 9.74 -20.35 -12.59
N THR A 28 10.63 -21.09 -13.20
CA THR A 28 10.85 -22.53 -12.90
C THR A 28 12.29 -22.88 -12.61
N ARG A 29 13.22 -21.93 -12.76
CA ARG A 29 14.64 -22.15 -12.48
C ARG A 29 14.89 -22.49 -11.03
N ALA A 30 15.88 -23.34 -10.76
CA ALA A 30 16.32 -23.62 -9.40
C ALA A 30 16.84 -22.35 -8.71
N TRP A 31 16.58 -22.20 -7.41
CA TRP A 31 16.98 -21.02 -6.66
C TRP A 31 18.48 -20.75 -6.73
N ASP A 32 19.31 -21.78 -6.64
CA ASP A 32 20.79 -21.64 -6.72
C ASP A 32 21.25 -21.11 -8.08
N GLU A 33 20.56 -21.45 -9.15
CA GLU A 33 20.83 -20.91 -10.49
C GLU A 33 20.49 -19.42 -10.54
N ILE A 34 19.35 -19.02 -9.95
CA ILE A 34 18.93 -17.62 -9.84
C ILE A 34 19.96 -16.82 -9.05
N VAL A 35 20.40 -17.32 -7.90
CA VAL A 35 21.43 -16.66 -7.06
C VAL A 35 22.75 -16.53 -7.81
N ALA A 36 23.18 -17.58 -8.51
CA ALA A 36 24.42 -17.54 -9.28
C ALA A 36 24.40 -16.47 -10.38
N LYS A 37 23.26 -16.32 -11.08
CA LYS A 37 23.07 -15.29 -12.11
C LYS A 37 22.91 -13.89 -11.55
N ALA A 38 22.34 -13.76 -10.35
CA ALA A 38 22.14 -12.48 -9.67
C ALA A 38 23.46 -11.81 -9.25
N LYS A 39 24.50 -12.60 -9.01
CA LYS A 39 25.79 -12.10 -8.52
C LYS A 39 26.38 -11.05 -9.46
N GLY A 40 26.71 -9.88 -8.91
CA GLY A 40 27.25 -8.73 -9.65
C GLY A 40 26.17 -7.83 -10.28
N GLN A 41 24.90 -8.21 -10.22
CA GLN A 41 23.81 -7.36 -10.71
C GLN A 41 23.58 -6.15 -9.79
N THR A 42 23.12 -5.05 -10.40
CA THR A 42 22.61 -3.86 -9.68
C THR A 42 21.11 -3.78 -9.91
N VAL A 43 20.34 -3.91 -8.83
CA VAL A 43 18.87 -3.85 -8.83
C VAL A 43 18.43 -2.40 -8.58
N TYR A 44 17.79 -1.77 -9.57
CA TYR A 44 17.18 -0.46 -9.44
C TYR A 44 15.79 -0.64 -8.80
N TRP A 45 15.75 -0.48 -7.46
CA TRP A 45 14.50 -0.58 -6.71
C TRP A 45 13.78 0.77 -6.67
N ASN A 46 12.72 0.88 -7.45
CA ASN A 46 11.85 2.05 -7.50
C ASN A 46 10.88 1.99 -6.31
N ALA A 47 11.12 2.83 -5.31
CA ALA A 47 10.42 2.79 -4.04
C ALA A 47 10.01 4.21 -3.60
N TRP A 48 8.80 4.33 -3.05
CA TRP A 48 8.36 5.54 -2.38
C TRP A 48 9.34 5.94 -1.27
N ALA A 49 9.70 7.22 -1.23
CA ALA A 49 10.78 7.70 -0.39
C ALA A 49 10.37 8.76 0.65
N GLY A 50 9.07 8.87 0.92
CA GLY A 50 8.53 9.88 1.86
C GLY A 50 8.72 9.56 3.35
N ASP A 51 9.40 8.46 3.72
CA ASP A 51 9.75 8.12 5.11
C ASP A 51 11.23 7.75 5.21
N GLU A 52 12.00 8.55 5.93
CA GLU A 52 13.45 8.36 6.11
C GLU A 52 13.80 7.04 6.83
N ARG A 53 12.92 6.50 7.68
CA ARG A 53 13.13 5.19 8.32
C ARG A 53 13.07 4.06 7.30
N THR A 54 12.11 4.14 6.39
CA THR A 54 12.00 3.19 5.28
C THR A 54 13.18 3.29 4.34
N ASN A 55 13.66 4.51 4.02
CA ASN A 55 14.87 4.72 3.23
C ASN A 55 16.09 4.09 3.91
N ALA A 56 16.24 4.27 5.22
CA ALA A 56 17.32 3.69 6.02
C ALA A 56 17.23 2.14 6.07
N PHE A 57 16.01 1.58 6.13
CA PHE A 57 15.81 0.14 6.05
C PHE A 57 16.22 -0.42 4.67
N ILE A 58 15.86 0.26 3.59
CA ILE A 58 16.26 -0.13 2.22
C ILE A 58 17.79 -0.08 2.06
N ALA A 59 18.44 0.95 2.58
CA ALA A 59 19.90 1.06 2.57
C ALA A 59 20.56 -0.10 3.32
N TRP A 60 20.09 -0.39 4.54
CA TRP A 60 20.57 -1.52 5.32
C TRP A 60 20.33 -2.86 4.61
N ALA A 61 19.16 -3.06 3.99
CA ALA A 61 18.89 -4.25 3.20
C ALA A 61 19.86 -4.38 2.03
N GLY A 62 20.24 -3.25 1.42
CA GLY A 62 21.26 -3.20 0.37
C GLY A 62 22.63 -3.71 0.85
N ASP A 63 23.08 -3.26 2.03
CA ASP A 63 24.35 -3.73 2.62
C ASP A 63 24.33 -5.24 2.90
N GLU A 64 23.22 -5.76 3.45
CA GLU A 64 23.08 -7.18 3.75
C GLU A 64 22.99 -8.05 2.47
N VAL A 65 22.25 -7.59 1.47
CA VAL A 65 22.12 -8.29 0.18
C VAL A 65 23.45 -8.30 -0.57
N GLN A 66 24.17 -7.18 -0.57
CA GLN A 66 25.51 -7.11 -1.16
C GLN A 66 26.48 -8.06 -0.48
N LYS A 67 26.49 -8.08 0.86
CA LYS A 67 27.35 -8.97 1.65
C LYS A 67 27.07 -10.46 1.41
N ARG A 68 25.78 -10.84 1.32
CA ARG A 68 25.37 -12.26 1.25
C ARG A 68 25.36 -12.81 -0.17
N TYR A 69 24.97 -11.99 -1.15
CA TYR A 69 24.67 -12.44 -2.50
C TYR A 69 25.50 -11.74 -3.58
N GLY A 70 26.24 -10.68 -3.24
CA GLY A 70 26.98 -9.88 -4.23
C GLY A 70 26.07 -9.08 -5.16
N VAL A 71 24.83 -8.79 -4.73
CA VAL A 71 23.85 -7.97 -5.47
C VAL A 71 23.79 -6.59 -4.87
N THR A 72 23.88 -5.54 -5.68
CA THR A 72 23.78 -4.15 -5.24
C THR A 72 22.32 -3.69 -5.35
N ILE A 73 21.78 -3.04 -4.31
CA ILE A 73 20.49 -2.33 -4.39
C ILE A 73 20.78 -0.84 -4.60
N GLN A 74 20.19 -0.28 -5.65
CA GLN A 74 20.12 1.16 -5.85
C GLN A 74 18.68 1.62 -5.75
N GLN A 75 18.34 2.29 -4.65
CA GLN A 75 17.01 2.87 -4.50
C GLN A 75 16.82 4.03 -5.47
N VAL A 76 15.79 3.94 -6.32
CA VAL A 76 15.26 5.06 -7.10
C VAL A 76 14.10 5.65 -6.30
N LYS A 77 14.34 6.83 -5.72
CA LYS A 77 13.40 7.51 -4.82
C LYS A 77 12.23 8.09 -5.60
N LEU A 78 11.02 7.60 -5.34
CA LEU A 78 9.78 8.06 -5.96
C LEU A 78 8.96 8.90 -4.98
N LYS A 79 8.21 9.86 -5.52
CA LYS A 79 7.12 10.56 -4.80
C LYS A 79 5.84 9.73 -4.83
N ASP A 80 5.61 9.02 -5.94
CA ASP A 80 4.47 8.12 -6.14
C ASP A 80 4.88 6.92 -7.00
N THR A 81 4.36 5.73 -6.68
CA THR A 81 4.63 4.49 -7.43
C THR A 81 4.17 4.57 -8.90
N ALA A 82 3.15 5.38 -9.20
CA ALA A 82 2.67 5.59 -10.57
C ALA A 82 3.77 6.12 -11.53
N GLU A 83 4.82 6.77 -11.02
CA GLU A 83 5.97 7.20 -11.83
C GLU A 83 6.70 6.01 -12.45
N ALA A 84 6.95 4.96 -11.65
CA ALA A 84 7.58 3.73 -12.14
C ALA A 84 6.66 2.97 -13.11
N VAL A 85 5.36 2.87 -12.80
CA VAL A 85 4.37 2.24 -13.69
C VAL A 85 4.32 2.95 -15.03
N THR A 86 4.26 4.28 -15.04
CA THR A 86 4.26 5.10 -16.28
C THR A 86 5.51 4.83 -17.11
N ARG A 87 6.68 4.70 -16.47
CA ARG A 87 7.93 4.37 -17.16
C ARG A 87 7.86 3.01 -17.83
N VAL A 88 7.40 1.96 -17.13
CA VAL A 88 7.26 0.60 -17.69
C VAL A 88 6.26 0.59 -18.85
N VAL A 89 5.13 1.31 -18.73
CA VAL A 89 4.15 1.46 -19.82
C VAL A 89 4.78 2.13 -21.04
N ALA A 90 5.55 3.20 -20.85
CA ALA A 90 6.24 3.89 -21.94
C ALA A 90 7.31 3.00 -22.61
N GLU A 91 8.06 2.22 -21.82
CA GLU A 91 9.01 1.23 -22.35
C GLU A 91 8.32 0.17 -23.19
N LYS A 92 7.15 -0.33 -22.77
CA LYS A 92 6.34 -1.27 -23.56
C LYS A 92 5.86 -0.66 -24.86
N ALA A 93 5.36 0.55 -24.82
CA ALA A 93 4.91 1.27 -26.02
C ALA A 93 6.06 1.53 -27.00
N ALA A 94 7.29 1.68 -26.50
CA ALA A 94 8.50 1.82 -27.33
C ALA A 94 9.10 0.48 -27.82
N GLY A 95 8.43 -0.66 -27.55
CA GLY A 95 8.90 -2.00 -27.94
C GLY A 95 10.11 -2.50 -27.14
N ARG A 96 10.38 -1.94 -25.96
CA ARG A 96 11.48 -2.38 -25.09
C ARG A 96 11.03 -3.57 -24.24
N ASP A 97 11.08 -4.75 -24.80
CA ASP A 97 10.66 -6.00 -24.13
C ASP A 97 11.75 -6.64 -23.26
N ALA A 98 12.97 -6.08 -23.25
CA ALA A 98 14.08 -6.48 -22.39
C ALA A 98 14.97 -5.28 -22.04
N GLY A 99 15.76 -5.38 -20.98
CA GLY A 99 16.68 -4.34 -20.56
C GLY A 99 15.99 -3.05 -20.11
N GLY A 100 14.84 -3.18 -19.49
CA GLY A 100 14.08 -2.05 -18.91
C GLY A 100 14.88 -1.36 -17.79
N GLY A 101 14.54 -0.11 -17.52
CA GLY A 101 15.22 0.70 -16.52
C GLY A 101 14.65 0.58 -15.11
N VAL A 102 13.73 -0.36 -14.87
CA VAL A 102 13.11 -0.65 -13.58
C VAL A 102 13.24 -2.13 -13.30
N ASP A 103 13.91 -2.51 -12.21
CA ASP A 103 14.11 -3.92 -11.86
C ASP A 103 13.15 -4.39 -10.77
N LEU A 104 12.87 -3.53 -9.80
CA LEU A 104 11.97 -3.85 -8.69
C LEU A 104 11.12 -2.60 -8.38
N ILE A 105 9.85 -2.81 -8.09
CA ILE A 105 8.91 -1.74 -7.72
C ILE A 105 8.31 -2.07 -6.37
N TRP A 106 8.32 -1.13 -5.41
CA TRP A 106 7.38 -1.19 -4.30
C TRP A 106 6.01 -0.79 -4.83
N ILE A 107 5.10 -1.75 -4.88
CA ILE A 107 3.83 -1.63 -5.59
C ILE A 107 2.68 -2.14 -4.72
N ASN A 108 1.49 -1.60 -4.92
CA ASN A 108 0.23 -2.13 -4.42
C ASN A 108 -0.98 -1.45 -5.10
N GLY A 109 -2.17 -2.00 -4.85
CA GLY A 109 -3.46 -1.44 -5.20
C GLY A 109 -3.66 -1.16 -6.68
N PRO A 110 -4.09 0.07 -7.04
CA PRO A 110 -4.37 0.42 -8.44
C PRO A 110 -3.17 0.26 -9.38
N ASN A 111 -1.95 0.46 -8.87
CA ASN A 111 -0.72 0.29 -9.63
C ASN A 111 -0.47 -1.18 -9.99
N PHE A 112 -0.65 -2.09 -9.01
CA PHE A 112 -0.55 -3.52 -9.25
C PHE A 112 -1.63 -3.99 -10.25
N LEU A 113 -2.89 -3.64 -10.03
CA LEU A 113 -3.98 -3.98 -10.95
C LEU A 113 -3.66 -3.52 -12.37
N ALA A 114 -3.24 -2.27 -12.55
CA ALA A 114 -2.93 -1.72 -13.88
C ALA A 114 -1.79 -2.46 -14.58
N MET A 115 -0.74 -2.85 -13.85
CA MET A 115 0.36 -3.62 -14.41
C MET A 115 -0.03 -5.06 -14.72
N LYS A 116 -0.80 -5.69 -13.83
CA LYS A 116 -1.28 -7.07 -14.00
C LYS A 116 -2.20 -7.18 -15.22
N ASP A 117 -3.19 -6.31 -15.35
CA ASP A 117 -4.15 -6.30 -16.46
C ASP A 117 -3.49 -6.09 -17.83
N LYS A 118 -2.35 -5.41 -17.86
CA LYS A 118 -1.59 -5.14 -19.08
C LYS A 118 -0.46 -6.15 -19.35
N GLY A 119 -0.31 -7.18 -18.51
CA GLY A 119 0.80 -8.16 -18.65
C GLY A 119 2.18 -7.53 -18.49
N LEU A 120 2.33 -6.52 -17.63
CA LEU A 120 3.58 -5.77 -17.42
C LEU A 120 4.42 -6.28 -16.24
N LEU A 121 4.04 -7.39 -15.62
CA LEU A 121 4.76 -8.03 -14.53
C LEU A 121 5.45 -9.30 -14.97
N HIS A 122 6.64 -9.55 -14.43
CA HIS A 122 7.34 -10.83 -14.51
C HIS A 122 6.76 -11.78 -13.44
N GLY A 123 6.62 -13.05 -13.78
CA GLY A 123 6.17 -14.07 -12.84
C GLY A 123 5.06 -14.94 -13.41
N PRO A 124 4.46 -15.81 -12.59
CA PRO A 124 4.70 -16.02 -11.14
C PRO A 124 6.15 -16.31 -10.76
N PHE A 125 6.69 -15.64 -9.74
CA PHE A 125 8.07 -15.84 -9.29
C PHE A 125 8.20 -16.21 -7.81
N THR A 126 7.16 -15.98 -7.00
CA THR A 126 7.27 -16.14 -5.55
C THR A 126 7.52 -17.61 -5.13
N GLN A 127 7.05 -18.57 -5.93
CA GLN A 127 7.13 -20.00 -5.62
C GLN A 127 8.56 -20.55 -5.59
N VAL A 128 9.49 -19.94 -6.33
CA VAL A 128 10.89 -20.36 -6.35
C VAL A 128 11.72 -19.76 -5.21
N MET A 129 11.19 -18.76 -4.50
CA MET A 129 11.87 -18.10 -3.39
C MET A 129 11.79 -18.93 -2.10
N PRO A 130 12.92 -19.35 -1.51
CA PRO A 130 12.91 -20.20 -0.31
C PRO A 130 12.18 -19.59 0.88
N ASN A 131 12.28 -18.27 1.07
CA ASN A 131 11.67 -17.60 2.22
C ASN A 131 10.15 -17.36 2.04
N TYR A 132 9.61 -17.46 0.82
CA TYR A 132 8.17 -17.30 0.59
C TYR A 132 7.35 -18.35 1.33
N ARG A 133 7.89 -19.57 1.55
CA ARG A 133 7.26 -20.62 2.36
C ARG A 133 6.97 -20.19 3.82
N LEU A 134 7.71 -19.19 4.32
CA LEU A 134 7.55 -18.68 5.69
C LEU A 134 6.41 -17.66 5.80
N VAL A 135 5.91 -17.14 4.67
CA VAL A 135 4.80 -16.17 4.65
C VAL A 135 3.53 -16.81 5.21
N ASP A 136 2.79 -16.05 6.00
CA ASP A 136 1.49 -16.44 6.55
C ASP A 136 0.38 -16.18 5.53
N THR A 137 0.30 -17.06 4.55
CA THR A 137 -0.72 -16.98 3.48
C THR A 137 -2.09 -17.47 3.93
N ALA A 138 -2.17 -18.18 5.04
CA ALA A 138 -3.42 -18.76 5.57
C ALA A 138 -4.18 -17.78 6.47
N ASN A 139 -3.50 -17.13 7.42
CA ASN A 139 -4.15 -16.27 8.41
C ASN A 139 -4.06 -14.78 8.05
N LYS A 140 -3.07 -14.38 7.24
CA LYS A 140 -2.88 -13.01 6.76
C LYS A 140 -3.29 -12.90 5.29
N ARG A 141 -4.59 -12.95 5.03
CA ARG A 141 -5.13 -12.97 3.66
C ARG A 141 -4.59 -11.82 2.79
N SER A 142 -4.28 -10.66 3.37
CA SER A 142 -3.69 -9.53 2.66
C SER A 142 -2.30 -9.80 2.08
N THR A 143 -1.66 -10.93 2.39
CA THR A 143 -0.37 -11.33 1.78
C THR A 143 -0.52 -12.03 0.43
N VAL A 144 -1.73 -12.45 0.07
CA VAL A 144 -2.04 -13.17 -1.19
C VAL A 144 -3.08 -12.46 -2.04
N VAL A 145 -3.61 -11.34 -1.56
CA VAL A 145 -4.47 -10.44 -2.32
C VAL A 145 -4.03 -9.00 -2.11
N ASP A 146 -3.93 -8.23 -3.18
CA ASP A 146 -3.66 -6.81 -3.14
C ASP A 146 -4.91 -6.05 -3.55
N PHE A 147 -5.51 -5.28 -2.62
CA PHE A 147 -6.80 -4.62 -2.83
C PHE A 147 -7.84 -5.56 -3.45
N THR A 148 -7.99 -6.74 -2.85
CA THR A 148 -8.85 -7.86 -3.28
C THR A 148 -8.44 -8.56 -4.57
N VAL A 149 -7.49 -8.04 -5.31
CA VAL A 149 -6.96 -8.67 -6.53
C VAL A 149 -5.99 -9.78 -6.14
N PRO A 150 -6.16 -11.04 -6.58
CA PRO A 150 -5.20 -12.10 -6.32
C PRO A 150 -3.81 -11.73 -6.83
N VAL A 151 -2.78 -11.96 -6.02
CA VAL A 151 -1.39 -11.63 -6.42
C VAL A 151 -0.82 -12.64 -7.42
N ASP A 152 -1.32 -13.87 -7.43
CA ASP A 152 -0.94 -14.97 -8.35
C ASP A 152 0.58 -15.16 -8.48
N GLY A 153 1.32 -14.86 -7.40
CA GLY A 153 2.78 -14.99 -7.38
C GLY A 153 3.54 -13.93 -8.18
N MET A 154 2.88 -12.88 -8.68
CA MET A 154 3.48 -11.80 -9.48
C MET A 154 4.04 -10.66 -8.63
N GLU A 155 3.77 -10.67 -7.34
CA GLU A 155 4.36 -9.77 -6.35
C GLU A 155 4.59 -10.51 -5.02
N SER A 156 5.57 -10.05 -4.26
CA SER A 156 5.96 -10.62 -2.97
C SER A 156 5.63 -9.66 -1.84
N PRO A 157 4.89 -10.09 -0.80
CA PRO A 157 4.61 -9.26 0.36
C PRO A 157 5.89 -9.07 1.18
N TRP A 158 6.08 -7.89 1.78
CA TRP A 158 7.26 -7.70 2.63
C TRP A 158 6.98 -6.92 3.92
N ARG A 159 5.84 -6.22 4.02
CA ARG A 159 5.52 -5.34 5.14
C ARG A 159 4.01 -5.27 5.35
N LEU A 160 3.56 -5.32 6.60
CA LEU A 160 2.17 -5.05 6.97
C LEU A 160 2.06 -3.68 7.63
N ALA A 161 1.00 -2.99 7.29
CA ALA A 161 0.62 -1.72 7.87
C ALA A 161 -0.85 -1.75 8.29
N GLN A 162 -1.26 -0.85 9.18
CA GLN A 162 -2.65 -0.68 9.60
C GLN A 162 -2.91 0.78 9.89
N LEU A 163 -4.03 1.29 9.41
CA LEU A 163 -4.45 2.66 9.69
C LEU A 163 -4.70 2.84 11.18
N VAL A 164 -4.07 3.86 11.75
CA VAL A 164 -4.31 4.31 13.11
C VAL A 164 -4.57 5.81 13.12
N TYR A 165 -5.32 6.25 14.12
CA TYR A 165 -5.48 7.67 14.47
C TYR A 165 -4.57 7.99 15.64
N VAL A 166 -3.95 9.17 15.63
CA VAL A 166 -3.04 9.64 16.69
C VAL A 166 -3.69 10.81 17.42
N TYR A 167 -3.61 10.81 18.74
CA TYR A 167 -4.12 11.89 19.59
C TYR A 167 -3.17 12.15 20.77
N ASP A 168 -3.32 13.28 21.45
CA ASP A 168 -2.57 13.61 22.67
C ASP A 168 -3.40 13.28 23.92
N SER A 169 -2.95 12.28 24.70
CA SER A 169 -3.62 11.85 25.93
C SER A 169 -3.53 12.85 27.11
N ALA A 170 -2.70 13.90 26.99
CA ALA A 170 -2.73 15.02 27.94
C ALA A 170 -3.94 15.92 27.70
N ARG A 171 -4.49 15.95 26.50
CA ARG A 171 -5.64 16.79 26.12
C ARG A 171 -6.95 16.03 26.12
N TYR A 172 -6.94 14.74 25.75
CA TYR A 172 -8.13 13.91 25.57
C TYR A 172 -7.96 12.55 26.24
N LYS A 173 -9.02 12.07 26.90
CA LYS A 173 -9.03 10.69 27.41
C LYS A 173 -9.25 9.70 26.27
N ALA A 174 -8.70 8.50 26.37
CA ALA A 174 -8.88 7.44 25.38
C ALA A 174 -10.37 7.09 25.13
N ALA A 175 -11.21 7.20 26.18
CA ALA A 175 -12.64 6.94 26.10
C ALA A 175 -13.41 8.03 25.30
N ASP A 176 -12.85 9.23 25.16
CA ASP A 176 -13.47 10.33 24.44
C ASP A 176 -13.14 10.33 22.94
N MET A 177 -12.23 9.44 22.52
CA MET A 177 -11.84 9.34 21.11
C MET A 177 -12.94 8.68 20.27
N PRO A 178 -13.23 9.24 19.08
CA PRO A 178 -14.29 8.73 18.22
C PRO A 178 -13.91 7.36 17.65
N ARG A 179 -14.71 6.34 17.94
CA ARG A 179 -14.48 4.96 17.49
C ARG A 179 -15.37 4.54 16.32
N SER A 180 -16.04 5.52 15.67
CA SER A 180 -16.87 5.30 14.49
C SER A 180 -16.87 6.54 13.60
N VAL A 181 -17.25 6.38 12.34
CA VAL A 181 -17.29 7.48 11.36
C VAL A 181 -18.33 8.54 11.73
N PRO A 182 -19.55 8.19 12.20
CA PRO A 182 -20.46 9.19 12.75
C PRO A 182 -19.90 9.91 13.97
N ALA A 183 -19.29 9.18 14.92
CA ALA A 183 -18.68 9.79 16.11
C ALA A 183 -17.51 10.72 15.75
N LEU A 184 -16.77 10.43 14.66
CA LEU A 184 -15.71 11.32 14.17
C LEU A 184 -16.26 12.66 13.69
N LEU A 185 -17.42 12.67 13.03
CA LEU A 185 -18.11 13.90 12.65
C LEU A 185 -18.56 14.70 13.88
N ASP A 186 -19.13 14.02 14.88
CA ASP A 186 -19.58 14.68 16.11
C ASP A 186 -18.39 15.23 16.91
N TRP A 187 -17.26 14.52 16.93
CA TRP A 187 -16.03 15.01 17.52
C TRP A 187 -15.52 16.28 16.79
N ALA A 188 -15.48 16.25 15.45
CA ALA A 188 -15.02 17.39 14.65
C ALA A 188 -15.92 18.63 14.84
N ARG A 189 -17.25 18.45 15.00
CA ARG A 189 -18.19 19.54 15.31
C ARG A 189 -17.91 20.19 16.67
N LYS A 190 -17.52 19.37 17.66
CA LYS A 190 -17.16 19.86 19.02
C LYS A 190 -15.77 20.51 19.06
N HIS A 191 -14.90 20.12 18.14
CA HIS A 191 -13.51 20.58 18.06
C HIS A 191 -13.18 21.09 16.64
N PRO A 192 -13.84 22.16 16.16
CA PRO A 192 -13.68 22.65 14.80
C PRO A 192 -12.24 23.07 14.52
N GLY A 193 -11.73 22.66 13.37
CA GLY A 193 -10.36 22.92 12.96
C GLY A 193 -9.30 22.01 13.58
N ARG A 194 -9.68 21.05 14.45
CA ARG A 194 -8.72 20.23 15.20
C ARG A 194 -8.45 18.86 14.57
N LEU A 195 -9.09 18.55 13.44
CA LEU A 195 -8.91 17.34 12.63
C LEU A 195 -8.48 17.74 11.22
N THR A 196 -7.55 16.98 10.64
CA THR A 196 -7.24 17.02 9.22
C THR A 196 -6.90 15.64 8.69
N HIS A 197 -6.84 15.50 7.38
CA HIS A 197 -6.26 14.36 6.67
C HIS A 197 -5.32 14.88 5.58
N PRO A 198 -4.37 14.08 5.06
CA PRO A 198 -3.58 14.48 3.91
C PRO A 198 -4.45 14.69 2.67
N THR A 199 -3.93 15.45 1.68
CA THR A 199 -4.60 15.53 0.37
C THR A 199 -4.93 14.14 -0.15
N VAL A 200 -6.05 13.97 -0.84
CA VAL A 200 -6.51 12.64 -1.29
C VAL A 200 -5.64 12.03 -2.40
N ARG A 201 -4.78 12.81 -3.05
CA ARG A 201 -3.72 12.29 -3.94
C ARG A 201 -2.67 11.51 -3.16
N ASN A 202 -2.47 11.87 -1.90
CA ASN A 202 -1.66 11.07 -1.00
C ASN A 202 -2.44 9.81 -0.58
N PHE A 203 -1.77 8.67 -0.61
CA PHE A 203 -2.38 7.37 -0.29
C PHE A 203 -3.09 7.36 1.08
N LEU A 204 -2.52 8.03 2.09
CA LEU A 204 -3.12 8.13 3.42
C LEU A 204 -4.41 8.96 3.41
N GLY A 205 -4.48 10.03 2.61
CA GLY A 205 -5.70 10.83 2.44
C GLY A 205 -6.80 10.05 1.73
N ALA A 206 -6.45 9.31 0.65
CA ALA A 206 -7.39 8.38 0.02
C ALA A 206 -7.89 7.31 1.00
N THR A 207 -7.02 6.83 1.90
CA THR A 207 -7.39 5.81 2.90
C THR A 207 -8.31 6.36 3.97
N PHE A 208 -8.20 7.63 4.34
CA PHE A 208 -9.20 8.28 5.21
C PHE A 208 -10.62 8.15 4.63
N LEU A 209 -10.79 8.40 3.33
CA LEU A 209 -12.09 8.25 2.66
C LEU A 209 -12.51 6.78 2.53
N LYS A 210 -11.59 5.87 2.20
CA LYS A 210 -11.88 4.43 2.16
C LYS A 210 -12.30 3.88 3.51
N GLN A 211 -11.64 4.31 4.59
CA GLN A 211 -12.02 3.92 5.96
C GLN A 211 -13.43 4.41 6.30
N ALA A 212 -13.76 5.66 5.92
CA ALA A 212 -15.12 6.16 6.12
C ALA A 212 -16.14 5.37 5.29
N LEU A 213 -15.83 5.04 4.05
CA LEU A 213 -16.71 4.26 3.19
C LEU A 213 -16.98 2.86 3.75
N TYR A 214 -16.01 2.21 4.40
CA TYR A 214 -16.21 0.91 5.02
C TYR A 214 -17.37 0.87 6.03
N GLU A 215 -17.55 1.95 6.76
CA GLU A 215 -18.63 2.03 7.76
C GLU A 215 -19.94 2.59 7.19
N LEU A 216 -19.86 3.41 6.15
CA LEU A 216 -21.00 4.12 5.56
C LEU A 216 -21.62 3.39 4.37
N ALA A 217 -20.89 2.47 3.72
CA ALA A 217 -21.43 1.66 2.64
C ALA A 217 -22.56 0.75 3.14
N PRO A 218 -23.48 0.34 2.26
CA PRO A 218 -24.56 -0.60 2.60
C PRO A 218 -24.06 -1.91 3.21
N SER A 219 -22.92 -2.41 2.74
CA SER A 219 -22.20 -3.52 3.35
C SER A 219 -20.70 -3.46 3.00
N ALA A 220 -19.85 -4.10 3.81
CA ALA A 220 -18.43 -4.21 3.55
C ALA A 220 -18.12 -5.09 2.32
N GLU A 221 -18.96 -6.08 2.06
CA GLU A 221 -18.80 -7.05 0.95
C GLU A 221 -18.86 -6.38 -0.42
N VAL A 222 -19.68 -5.34 -0.59
CA VAL A 222 -19.76 -4.62 -1.87
C VAL A 222 -18.43 -3.98 -2.24
N LEU A 223 -17.63 -3.62 -1.25
CA LEU A 223 -16.31 -3.01 -1.45
C LEU A 223 -15.23 -4.02 -1.85
N GLN A 224 -15.51 -5.31 -1.69
CA GLN A 224 -14.60 -6.40 -2.09
C GLN A 224 -14.74 -6.77 -3.58
N SER A 225 -15.68 -6.16 -4.29
CA SER A 225 -15.90 -6.30 -5.72
C SER A 225 -15.61 -4.99 -6.45
N PRO A 226 -15.37 -5.01 -7.78
CA PRO A 226 -15.08 -3.80 -8.55
C PRO A 226 -16.15 -2.71 -8.43
N ALA A 227 -15.73 -1.47 -8.31
CA ALA A 227 -16.59 -0.32 -8.50
C ALA A 227 -16.93 -0.17 -9.99
N THR A 228 -18.23 -0.16 -10.32
CA THR A 228 -18.77 0.00 -11.67
C THR A 228 -19.56 1.31 -11.77
N ASP A 229 -19.94 1.71 -12.98
CA ASP A 229 -20.79 2.89 -13.17
C ASP A 229 -22.17 2.70 -12.51
N ALA A 230 -22.65 1.45 -12.42
CA ALA A 230 -23.94 1.14 -11.82
C ALA A 230 -23.92 1.22 -10.28
N ASN A 231 -22.81 0.78 -9.62
CA ASN A 231 -22.78 0.67 -8.15
C ASN A 231 -22.07 1.83 -7.47
N PHE A 232 -21.19 2.58 -8.16
CA PHE A 232 -20.35 3.61 -7.52
C PHE A 232 -21.18 4.71 -6.85
N ALA A 233 -22.10 5.33 -7.58
CA ALA A 233 -22.89 6.44 -7.06
C ALA A 233 -23.76 6.05 -5.84
N PRO A 234 -24.57 4.98 -5.88
CA PRO A 234 -25.39 4.61 -4.72
C PRO A 234 -24.56 4.16 -3.51
N VAL A 235 -23.43 3.46 -3.70
CA VAL A 235 -22.58 2.99 -2.61
C VAL A 235 -21.84 4.14 -1.94
N THR A 236 -21.41 5.16 -2.70
CA THR A 236 -20.65 6.30 -2.16
C THR A 236 -21.50 7.49 -1.72
N ALA A 237 -22.79 7.50 -2.03
CA ALA A 237 -23.66 8.62 -1.63
C ALA A 237 -23.61 8.93 -0.12
N PRO A 238 -23.65 7.94 0.81
CA PRO A 238 -23.52 8.21 2.24
C PRO A 238 -22.16 8.80 2.63
N LEU A 239 -21.07 8.38 1.94
CA LEU A 239 -19.74 8.95 2.15
C LEU A 239 -19.71 10.44 1.82
N TRP A 240 -20.26 10.83 0.69
CA TRP A 240 -20.26 12.23 0.28
C TRP A 240 -21.13 13.09 1.18
N ALA A 241 -22.30 12.61 1.58
CA ALA A 241 -23.15 13.32 2.55
C ALA A 241 -22.44 13.54 3.90
N TRP A 242 -21.73 12.52 4.38
CA TRP A 242 -20.93 12.62 5.59
C TRP A 242 -19.75 13.58 5.41
N TYR A 243 -19.04 13.50 4.30
CA TYR A 243 -17.87 14.34 4.05
C TYR A 243 -18.24 15.82 3.87
N ASP A 244 -19.36 16.11 3.19
CA ASP A 244 -19.91 17.46 3.09
C ASP A 244 -20.23 18.05 4.47
N ALA A 245 -20.76 17.23 5.39
CA ALA A 245 -21.02 17.64 6.76
C ALA A 245 -19.73 17.79 7.59
N LEU A 246 -18.69 16.96 7.34
CA LEU A 246 -17.41 17.00 8.05
C LEU A 246 -16.52 18.17 7.62
N ARG A 247 -16.46 18.43 6.32
CA ARG A 247 -15.48 19.34 5.70
C ARG A 247 -15.42 20.73 6.36
N PRO A 248 -16.53 21.42 6.68
CA PRO A 248 -16.48 22.74 7.33
C PRO A 248 -15.82 22.73 8.73
N HIS A 249 -15.71 21.56 9.35
CA HIS A 249 -15.13 21.39 10.69
C HIS A 249 -13.67 20.90 10.64
N LEU A 250 -13.12 20.59 9.46
CA LEU A 250 -11.71 20.26 9.29
C LEU A 250 -10.82 21.49 9.47
N TRP A 251 -9.53 21.24 9.71
CA TRP A 251 -8.51 22.28 9.71
C TRP A 251 -8.65 23.18 8.48
N ARG A 252 -8.54 24.50 8.69
CA ARG A 252 -8.79 25.52 7.66
C ARG A 252 -10.11 25.33 6.90
N GLN A 253 -11.13 24.80 7.56
CA GLN A 253 -12.44 24.56 6.98
C GLN A 253 -12.42 23.60 5.76
N GLY A 254 -11.43 22.70 5.70
CA GLY A 254 -11.27 21.78 4.57
C GLY A 254 -10.99 22.47 3.23
N LYS A 255 -10.40 23.66 3.24
CA LYS A 255 -9.94 24.38 2.05
C LYS A 255 -8.47 24.06 1.72
N GLU A 256 -7.72 23.66 2.73
CA GLU A 256 -6.33 23.24 2.62
C GLU A 256 -6.14 21.92 3.35
N PHE A 257 -5.16 21.13 2.89
CA PHE A 257 -4.84 19.81 3.44
C PHE A 257 -3.33 19.66 3.54
N ALA A 258 -2.88 18.85 4.49
CA ALA A 258 -1.47 18.50 4.59
C ALA A 258 -1.04 17.69 3.35
N GLU A 259 0.16 17.92 2.86
CA GLU A 259 0.69 17.24 1.67
C GLU A 259 1.03 15.75 1.97
N SER A 260 1.31 15.41 3.22
CA SER A 260 1.76 14.08 3.63
C SER A 260 1.39 13.75 5.07
N GLY A 261 1.62 12.49 5.47
CA GLY A 261 1.51 12.05 6.86
C GLY A 261 2.48 12.81 7.78
N ASP A 262 3.69 13.11 7.31
CA ASP A 262 4.66 13.88 8.09
C ASP A 262 4.25 15.34 8.24
N ALA A 263 3.70 15.95 7.20
CA ALA A 263 3.18 17.32 7.28
C ALA A 263 2.01 17.42 8.29
N GLN A 264 1.05 16.49 8.29
CA GLN A 264 -0.02 16.52 9.29
C GLN A 264 0.48 16.22 10.71
N ARG A 265 1.50 15.36 10.87
CA ARG A 265 2.15 15.14 12.17
C ARG A 265 2.82 16.42 12.69
N GLN A 266 3.42 17.20 11.80
CA GLN A 266 3.98 18.51 12.16
C GLN A 266 2.89 19.47 12.63
N LEU A 267 1.73 19.53 11.95
CA LEU A 267 0.58 20.33 12.41
C LEU A 267 0.12 19.93 13.83
N MET A 268 0.18 18.63 14.16
CA MET A 268 -0.13 18.17 15.51
C MET A 268 0.94 18.60 16.52
N ASN A 269 2.23 18.51 16.17
CA ASN A 269 3.33 18.97 17.03
C ASN A 269 3.25 20.47 17.30
N ASP A 270 2.86 21.26 16.30
CA ASP A 270 2.68 22.70 16.39
C ASP A 270 1.39 23.11 17.11
N GLY A 271 0.55 22.12 17.47
CA GLY A 271 -0.71 22.34 18.16
C GLY A 271 -1.83 22.91 17.29
N GLU A 272 -1.69 22.86 15.94
CA GLU A 272 -2.75 23.30 15.02
C GLU A 272 -3.89 22.27 14.91
N VAL A 273 -3.58 20.99 15.02
CA VAL A 273 -4.56 19.91 15.05
C VAL A 273 -4.34 19.01 16.27
N ASP A 274 -5.38 18.30 16.69
CA ASP A 274 -5.35 17.41 17.86
C ASP A 274 -5.44 15.93 17.46
N MET A 275 -5.73 15.66 16.18
CA MET A 275 -5.85 14.32 15.66
C MET A 275 -5.22 14.22 14.27
N THR A 276 -4.43 13.17 14.06
CA THR A 276 -3.79 12.83 12.78
C THR A 276 -3.96 11.36 12.46
N LEU A 277 -3.46 10.91 11.30
CA LEU A 277 -3.56 9.54 10.82
C LEU A 277 -2.17 9.01 10.47
N SER A 278 -2.01 7.69 10.53
CA SER A 278 -0.82 7.00 10.02
C SER A 278 -1.14 5.57 9.63
N PHE A 279 -0.38 5.02 8.68
CA PHE A 279 -0.38 3.59 8.39
C PHE A 279 0.60 2.80 9.27
N SER A 280 1.42 3.46 10.08
CA SER A 280 2.33 2.79 11.01
C SER A 280 1.72 2.78 12.41
N PRO A 281 1.32 1.62 12.95
CA PRO A 281 0.84 1.51 14.32
C PRO A 281 1.84 2.03 15.36
N SER A 282 3.13 1.95 15.06
CA SER A 282 4.20 2.44 15.93
C SER A 282 4.47 3.94 15.84
N VAL A 283 3.70 4.71 15.05
CA VAL A 283 3.97 6.13 14.76
C VAL A 283 4.09 6.99 16.02
N ALA A 284 3.24 6.77 17.03
CA ALA A 284 3.31 7.51 18.28
C ALA A 284 4.65 7.21 19.00
N ALA A 285 4.96 5.92 19.22
CA ALA A 285 6.19 5.49 19.89
C ALA A 285 7.45 6.00 19.18
N THR A 286 7.53 5.84 17.87
CA THR A 286 8.69 6.26 17.08
C THR A 286 8.83 7.78 17.02
N SER A 287 7.72 8.52 16.99
CA SER A 287 7.73 9.99 16.99
C SER A 287 8.08 10.57 18.37
N ILE A 288 7.62 9.93 19.46
CA ILE A 288 8.04 10.29 20.83
C ILE A 288 9.56 10.10 20.99
N ALA A 289 10.09 8.94 20.57
CA ALA A 289 11.52 8.65 20.67
C ALA A 289 12.40 9.66 19.90
N LYS A 290 11.87 10.26 18.83
CA LYS A 290 12.53 11.29 18.02
C LYS A 290 12.16 12.72 18.42
N GLN A 291 11.40 12.92 19.50
CA GLN A 291 10.92 14.23 19.96
C GLN A 291 10.09 14.98 18.88
N LEU A 292 9.41 14.25 18.01
CA LEU A 292 8.55 14.79 16.96
C LEU A 292 7.07 14.83 17.38
N LEU A 293 6.73 14.20 18.50
CA LEU A 293 5.44 14.27 19.19
C LEU A 293 5.68 14.27 20.71
N PRO A 294 4.73 14.79 21.50
CA PRO A 294 4.84 14.78 22.96
C PRO A 294 4.81 13.35 23.51
N PRO A 295 5.39 13.10 24.71
CA PRO A 295 5.40 11.76 25.33
C PRO A 295 4.00 11.21 25.65
N THR A 296 2.98 12.05 25.55
CA THR A 296 1.57 11.75 25.75
C THR A 296 0.84 11.32 24.47
N ALA A 297 1.51 11.35 23.31
CA ALA A 297 0.92 10.87 22.06
C ALA A 297 0.53 9.38 22.16
N ARG A 298 -0.67 9.04 21.70
CA ARG A 298 -1.25 7.67 21.69
C ARG A 298 -1.95 7.43 20.38
N VAL A 299 -2.20 6.15 20.09
CA VAL A 299 -2.97 5.75 18.92
C VAL A 299 -4.30 5.14 19.33
N PHE A 300 -5.27 5.20 18.43
CA PHE A 300 -6.51 4.44 18.52
C PHE A 300 -6.97 3.99 17.14
N VAL A 301 -7.90 3.04 17.11
CA VAL A 301 -8.52 2.50 15.89
C VAL A 301 -10.04 2.56 16.00
N MET A 302 -10.74 2.43 14.88
CA MET A 302 -12.20 2.34 14.86
C MET A 302 -12.68 1.03 15.49
N ALA A 303 -13.85 1.02 16.13
CA ALA A 303 -14.38 -0.13 16.84
C ALA A 303 -14.61 -1.35 15.94
N LYS A 304 -14.98 -1.12 14.68
CA LYS A 304 -15.16 -2.18 13.67
C LYS A 304 -13.86 -2.60 12.99
N GLY A 305 -12.71 -2.07 13.39
CA GLY A 305 -11.42 -2.25 12.78
C GLY A 305 -11.04 -1.09 11.86
N THR A 306 -9.77 -1.07 11.47
CA THR A 306 -9.22 -0.11 10.51
C THR A 306 -8.55 -0.84 9.34
N ILE A 307 -8.48 -0.20 8.20
CA ILE A 307 -7.87 -0.76 6.99
C ILE A 307 -6.43 -1.14 7.28
N GLY A 308 -6.10 -2.43 7.05
CA GLY A 308 -4.75 -2.94 6.98
C GLY A 308 -4.28 -2.97 5.52
N ASN A 309 -2.99 -2.76 5.33
CA ASN A 309 -2.37 -2.77 4.02
C ASN A 309 -1.13 -3.67 4.01
N THR A 310 -0.87 -4.33 2.90
CA THR A 310 0.36 -5.07 2.66
C THR A 310 1.18 -4.32 1.62
N SER A 311 2.44 -4.08 1.93
CA SER A 311 3.40 -3.59 0.95
C SER A 311 3.98 -4.76 0.18
N PHE A 312 4.01 -4.66 -1.13
CA PHE A 312 4.55 -5.67 -2.03
C PHE A 312 5.74 -5.14 -2.83
N VAL A 313 6.52 -6.07 -3.38
CA VAL A 313 7.46 -5.79 -4.44
C VAL A 313 7.11 -6.63 -5.66
N GLY A 314 7.06 -5.97 -6.83
CA GLY A 314 6.83 -6.58 -8.13
C GLY A 314 8.01 -6.35 -9.07
N ILE A 315 8.19 -7.26 -10.01
CA ILE A 315 9.26 -7.21 -11.01
C ILE A 315 8.62 -6.90 -12.35
N PRO A 316 9.01 -5.83 -13.08
CA PRO A 316 8.53 -5.58 -14.43
C PRO A 316 8.89 -6.70 -15.40
N TYR A 317 8.04 -6.94 -16.39
CA TYR A 317 8.21 -7.98 -17.42
C TYR A 317 9.54 -7.85 -18.18
N ASN A 318 10.02 -6.61 -18.38
CA ASN A 318 11.22 -6.27 -19.13
C ASN A 318 12.44 -5.91 -18.27
N ALA A 319 12.36 -6.13 -16.93
CA ALA A 319 13.45 -5.82 -16.02
C ALA A 319 14.80 -6.41 -16.50
N ALA A 320 15.85 -5.62 -16.38
CA ALA A 320 17.20 -6.02 -16.81
C ALA A 320 17.83 -7.04 -15.85
N ASN A 321 17.53 -6.92 -14.55
CA ASN A 321 18.17 -7.66 -13.47
C ASN A 321 17.15 -8.46 -12.65
N LYS A 322 16.35 -9.31 -13.33
CA LYS A 322 15.26 -10.10 -12.71
C LYS A 322 15.76 -11.03 -11.61
N GLU A 323 16.90 -11.67 -11.80
CA GLU A 323 17.48 -12.57 -10.81
C GLU A 323 17.88 -11.82 -9.55
N GLY A 324 18.54 -10.69 -9.68
CA GLY A 324 18.86 -9.81 -8.57
C GLY A 324 17.60 -9.29 -7.86
N ALA A 325 16.57 -8.93 -8.62
CA ALA A 325 15.28 -8.50 -8.05
C ALA A 325 14.60 -9.61 -7.25
N MET A 326 14.61 -10.87 -7.72
CA MET A 326 14.12 -12.02 -6.96
C MET A 326 14.93 -12.28 -5.68
N VAL A 327 16.26 -12.10 -5.73
CA VAL A 327 17.13 -12.23 -4.53
C VAL A 327 16.76 -11.15 -3.50
N VAL A 328 16.56 -9.91 -3.93
CA VAL A 328 16.10 -8.83 -3.04
C VAL A 328 14.74 -9.16 -2.46
N ALA A 329 13.75 -9.56 -3.27
CA ALA A 329 12.43 -9.95 -2.80
C ALA A 329 12.48 -11.09 -1.77
N ASN A 330 13.30 -12.10 -2.00
CA ASN A 330 13.51 -13.20 -1.05
C ASN A 330 14.17 -12.72 0.25
N PHE A 331 15.15 -11.81 0.18
CA PHE A 331 15.78 -11.25 1.37
C PHE A 331 14.81 -10.42 2.22
N LEU A 332 13.89 -9.70 1.61
CA LEU A 332 12.86 -8.96 2.35
C LEU A 332 11.95 -9.89 3.19
N LEU A 333 11.87 -11.17 2.84
CA LEU A 333 11.18 -12.22 3.60
C LEU A 333 12.10 -12.98 4.57
N ASP A 334 13.39 -12.65 4.62
CA ASP A 334 14.31 -13.26 5.57
C ASP A 334 13.88 -12.92 7.02
N PRO A 335 13.86 -13.88 7.95
CA PRO A 335 13.50 -13.62 9.36
C PRO A 335 14.29 -12.47 10.00
N LEU A 336 15.56 -12.26 9.62
CA LEU A 336 16.34 -11.12 10.11
C LEU A 336 15.79 -9.79 9.59
N ALA A 337 15.47 -9.72 8.29
CA ALA A 337 14.91 -8.51 7.68
C ALA A 337 13.53 -8.20 8.28
N GLN A 338 12.70 -9.22 8.43
CA GLN A 338 11.37 -9.11 9.02
C GLN A 338 11.42 -8.72 10.51
N ALA A 339 12.33 -9.27 11.28
CA ALA A 339 12.53 -8.90 12.68
C ALA A 339 13.03 -7.46 12.81
N ARG A 340 13.93 -7.00 11.92
CA ARG A 340 14.40 -5.61 11.92
C ARG A 340 13.29 -4.63 11.61
N GLN A 341 12.44 -4.91 10.62
CA GLN A 341 11.31 -4.03 10.33
C GLN A 341 10.24 -4.06 11.42
N ASN A 342 10.06 -5.20 12.11
CA ASN A 342 9.13 -5.33 13.23
C ASN A 342 9.61 -4.58 14.49
N ASP A 343 10.91 -4.38 14.65
CA ASP A 343 11.46 -3.65 15.78
C ASP A 343 11.06 -2.16 15.72
N PRO A 344 10.34 -1.63 16.75
CA PRO A 344 9.90 -0.24 16.78
C PRO A 344 11.06 0.79 16.78
N ALA A 345 12.29 0.37 17.13
CA ALA A 345 13.48 1.21 17.00
C ALA A 345 13.80 1.54 15.52
N PHE A 346 13.31 0.73 14.59
CA PHE A 346 13.49 0.91 13.15
C PHE A 346 12.17 1.33 12.46
N LEU A 347 11.28 0.38 12.14
CA LEU A 347 10.00 0.67 11.49
C LEU A 347 8.81 0.42 12.41
N GLY A 348 8.81 -0.65 13.19
CA GLY A 348 7.72 -1.04 14.08
C GLY A 348 6.49 -1.58 13.34
N ASP A 349 6.69 -2.15 12.15
CA ASP A 349 5.62 -2.70 11.34
C ASP A 349 5.46 -4.21 11.56
N ALA A 350 4.25 -4.72 11.42
CA ALA A 350 4.00 -6.14 11.62
C ALA A 350 4.63 -6.99 10.51
N THR A 351 5.11 -8.19 10.89
CA THR A 351 5.72 -9.14 9.95
C THR A 351 4.68 -9.83 9.07
N VAL A 352 5.06 -10.13 7.82
CA VAL A 352 4.27 -10.96 6.90
C VAL A 352 4.45 -12.46 7.18
N LEU A 353 5.40 -12.83 8.03
CA LEU A 353 5.73 -14.22 8.29
C LEU A 353 4.73 -14.89 9.26
N ASP A 354 4.56 -16.19 9.11
CA ASP A 354 3.93 -17.07 10.07
C ASP A 354 4.93 -17.47 11.15
N MET A 355 4.73 -16.94 12.35
CA MET A 355 5.63 -17.23 13.48
C MET A 355 5.72 -18.73 13.83
N ASN A 356 4.72 -19.52 13.46
CA ASN A 356 4.72 -20.97 13.69
C ASN A 356 5.63 -21.73 12.71
N LYS A 357 5.92 -21.15 11.54
CA LYS A 357 6.86 -21.72 10.55
C LYS A 357 8.31 -21.40 10.85
N LEU A 358 8.59 -20.50 11.78
CA LEU A 358 9.94 -20.11 12.17
C LEU A 358 10.56 -21.09 13.16
N SER A 359 11.89 -21.31 13.06
CA SER A 359 12.64 -21.99 14.10
C SER A 359 12.65 -21.18 15.40
N GLU A 360 13.02 -21.82 16.52
CA GLU A 360 13.13 -21.11 17.80
C GLU A 360 14.16 -19.98 17.74
N GLU A 361 15.29 -20.20 17.07
CA GLU A 361 16.32 -19.19 16.86
C GLU A 361 15.77 -18.00 16.06
N GLN A 362 15.05 -18.25 14.96
CA GLN A 362 14.42 -17.21 14.16
C GLN A 362 13.37 -16.42 14.95
N ARG A 363 12.54 -17.10 15.78
CA ARG A 363 11.56 -16.41 16.64
C ARG A 363 12.22 -15.51 17.68
N ARG A 364 13.39 -15.86 18.20
CA ARG A 364 14.14 -15.00 19.13
C ARG A 364 14.54 -13.67 18.55
N LEU A 365 14.68 -13.55 17.22
CA LEU A 365 14.96 -12.27 16.55
C LEU A 365 13.83 -11.24 16.76
N PHE A 366 12.59 -11.70 16.93
CA PHE A 366 11.40 -10.88 17.13
C PHE A 366 11.12 -10.54 18.61
N ALA A 367 11.94 -11.03 19.53
CA ALA A 367 11.76 -10.72 20.94
C ALA A 367 11.86 -9.21 21.19
N PRO A 368 10.91 -8.59 21.94
CA PRO A 368 10.95 -7.18 22.23
C PRO A 368 12.27 -6.80 22.91
N LYS A 369 13.00 -5.85 22.34
CA LYS A 369 14.28 -5.40 22.90
C LYS A 369 14.11 -4.25 23.89
N THR A 370 13.05 -3.47 23.73
CA THR A 370 12.78 -2.28 24.56
C THR A 370 11.29 -2.01 24.61
N ALA A 371 10.76 -1.72 25.80
CA ALA A 371 9.41 -1.19 25.93
C ALA A 371 9.41 0.27 25.47
N MET A 372 8.51 0.64 24.56
CA MET A 372 8.38 2.00 24.04
C MET A 372 7.04 2.61 24.46
N VAL A 373 7.09 3.81 24.99
CA VAL A 373 5.87 4.59 25.29
C VAL A 373 5.11 4.89 23.99
N GLY A 374 3.80 4.70 24.02
CA GLY A 374 2.94 4.96 22.84
C GLY A 374 2.88 3.84 21.81
N LEU A 375 3.56 2.70 22.06
CA LEU A 375 3.40 1.52 21.20
C LEU A 375 2.11 0.78 21.59
N PRO A 376 1.16 0.62 20.65
CA PRO A 376 -0.08 -0.11 20.94
C PRO A 376 0.17 -1.61 21.05
N THR A 377 -0.63 -2.27 21.87
CA THR A 377 -0.70 -3.74 21.92
C THR A 377 -1.50 -4.29 20.73
N PRO A 378 -1.35 -5.57 20.38
CA PRO A 378 -2.19 -6.21 19.36
C PRO A 378 -3.69 -6.12 19.68
N GLN A 379 -4.08 -6.17 20.96
CA GLN A 379 -5.47 -6.01 21.39
C GLN A 379 -6.01 -4.60 21.13
N GLU A 380 -5.21 -3.58 21.36
CA GLU A 380 -5.58 -2.19 21.07
C GLU A 380 -5.71 -1.92 19.56
N LEU A 381 -4.94 -2.60 18.73
CA LEU A 381 -5.03 -2.50 17.27
C LEU A 381 -6.26 -3.24 16.71
N GLY A 382 -6.74 -4.28 17.39
CA GLY A 382 -7.91 -5.04 16.97
C GLY A 382 -7.80 -5.62 15.55
N THR A 383 -8.93 -5.69 14.85
CA THR A 383 -9.01 -6.30 13.52
C THR A 383 -8.55 -5.35 12.42
N ALA A 384 -7.60 -5.80 11.60
CA ALA A 384 -7.26 -5.14 10.35
C ALA A 384 -8.28 -5.52 9.26
N LEU A 385 -8.95 -4.54 8.68
CA LEU A 385 -9.85 -4.72 7.54
C LEU A 385 -9.03 -4.85 6.26
N LEU A 386 -9.50 -5.64 5.30
CA LEU A 386 -8.89 -5.69 3.97
C LEU A 386 -9.09 -4.36 3.24
N GLU A 387 -8.18 -4.03 2.33
CA GLU A 387 -8.41 -2.91 1.42
C GLU A 387 -9.65 -3.17 0.54
N PRO A 388 -10.45 -2.15 0.19
CA PRO A 388 -11.44 -2.27 -0.87
C PRO A 388 -10.78 -2.62 -2.20
N HIS A 389 -11.56 -3.18 -3.15
CA HIS A 389 -11.06 -3.39 -4.51
C HIS A 389 -10.46 -2.09 -5.08
N ALA A 390 -9.32 -2.19 -5.76
CA ALA A 390 -8.50 -1.06 -6.22
C ALA A 390 -9.29 0.02 -6.97
N SER A 391 -10.31 -0.36 -7.74
CA SER A 391 -11.16 0.56 -8.49
C SER A 391 -11.95 1.54 -7.62
N TRP A 392 -12.25 1.20 -6.35
CA TRP A 392 -12.91 2.14 -5.43
C TRP A 392 -12.00 3.32 -5.12
N MET A 393 -10.72 3.05 -4.81
CA MET A 393 -9.77 4.13 -4.52
C MET A 393 -9.65 5.10 -5.70
N THR A 394 -9.44 4.58 -6.91
CA THR A 394 -9.31 5.42 -8.12
C THR A 394 -10.53 6.31 -8.34
N ARG A 395 -11.73 5.74 -8.22
CA ARG A 395 -12.98 6.48 -8.43
C ARG A 395 -13.28 7.48 -7.31
N ILE A 396 -13.00 7.12 -6.05
CA ILE A 396 -13.20 8.02 -4.89
C ILE A 396 -12.29 9.24 -5.01
N VAL A 397 -11.01 9.05 -5.36
CA VAL A 397 -10.06 10.15 -5.55
C VAL A 397 -10.54 11.09 -6.66
N ALA A 398 -10.89 10.54 -7.82
CA ALA A 398 -11.39 11.33 -8.95
C ALA A 398 -12.68 12.11 -8.61
N GLU A 399 -13.64 11.47 -7.91
CA GLU A 399 -14.89 12.13 -7.51
C GLU A 399 -14.66 13.21 -6.45
N TRP A 400 -13.74 12.98 -5.50
CA TRP A 400 -13.37 13.97 -4.51
C TRP A 400 -12.75 15.21 -5.17
N GLU A 401 -11.80 15.01 -6.09
CA GLU A 401 -11.18 16.10 -6.84
C GLU A 401 -12.21 16.92 -7.60
N LYS A 402 -13.12 16.26 -8.29
CA LYS A 402 -14.22 16.93 -9.00
C LYS A 402 -15.10 17.77 -8.08
N ARG A 403 -15.37 17.34 -6.85
CA ARG A 403 -16.24 18.02 -5.89
C ARG A 403 -15.55 19.16 -5.16
N TYR A 404 -14.27 19.01 -4.80
CA TYR A 404 -13.64 19.83 -3.76
C TYR A 404 -12.34 20.52 -4.20
N SER A 405 -11.74 20.19 -5.35
CA SER A 405 -10.51 20.81 -5.87
C SER A 405 -10.82 22.04 -6.73
N ARG A 406 -11.58 22.99 -6.19
CA ARG A 406 -11.85 24.25 -6.88
C ARG A 406 -11.19 25.40 -6.16
#